data_1fa45dc6037168af2165c5fc5e6d2553
#
_entry.id   1fa45dc6037168af2165c5fc5e6d2553
#
_cell.length_a   1.000
_cell.length_b   1.000
_cell.length_c   1.000
_cell.angle_alpha   90.00
_cell.angle_beta   90.00
_cell.angle_gamma   90.00
#
_symmetry.space_group_name_H-M   'P 1'
#
loop_
_entity.id
_entity.type
_entity.pdbx_description
1 polymer ?
#
loop_
_entity_poly.entity_id
_entity_poly.type
_entity_poly.pdbx_seq_one_letter_code
_entity_poly.pdbx_strand_id
1 'polypeptide(L)'
;MPIKIPSGLPARDILDSERIFALEKPEAERQRVRPLKLVILNLMPKKIETETQLLRLISKSPLQVEIDFMKTSTHEATHVSADHLVKFYENLDAFKDNYYDGFVVTGAPVEHMPFEDVDYWDEFKTILDWASTHVFSTIYLCWGAMGALYYRYGIHKVDYPEKIFGVFPQYLQDEYCFLTNGFDEIDLQPHSRLAGVNENEVRANHDLQILTWGPQSGPGLIATRDFSEVFALGHWEYGKYTLAEEYERDMAKGMTNVPFPKNYFPHDDPKLEPLFAWRAHANL
;
A
#
# COMPACT_ATOMS: atom_id res chain seq x y z
N MET A 1 11.97 5.92 -16.58
CA MET A 1 12.91 4.79 -16.83
C MET A 1 12.27 3.52 -16.30
N PRO A 2 12.62 2.31 -16.80
CA PRO A 2 11.95 1.09 -16.39
C PRO A 2 12.31 0.68 -14.95
N ILE A 3 11.37 0.03 -14.27
CA ILE A 3 11.64 -0.66 -13.01
C ILE A 3 12.50 -1.90 -13.26
N LYS A 4 13.33 -2.25 -12.28
CA LYS A 4 14.17 -3.45 -12.29
C LYS A 4 13.55 -4.49 -11.34
N ILE A 5 13.11 -5.59 -11.88
CA ILE A 5 12.39 -6.64 -11.14
C ILE A 5 13.16 -7.97 -11.19
N PRO A 6 12.90 -8.90 -10.24
CA PRO A 6 13.44 -10.25 -10.28
C PRO A 6 13.09 -10.97 -11.58
N SER A 7 14.04 -11.77 -12.12
CA SER A 7 13.82 -12.53 -13.36
C SER A 7 12.72 -13.58 -13.20
N GLY A 8 11.80 -13.60 -14.14
CA GLY A 8 10.68 -14.54 -14.17
C GLY A 8 9.60 -14.25 -13.13
N LEU A 9 9.49 -13.03 -12.63
CA LEU A 9 8.38 -12.59 -11.77
C LEU A 9 7.07 -12.62 -12.57
N PRO A 10 5.98 -13.31 -12.13
CA PRO A 10 4.72 -13.41 -12.88
C PRO A 10 4.05 -12.08 -13.17
N ALA A 11 4.21 -11.08 -12.29
CA ALA A 11 3.71 -9.73 -12.51
C ALA A 11 4.23 -9.10 -13.80
N ARG A 12 5.39 -9.54 -14.34
CA ARG A 12 5.96 -9.05 -15.59
C ARG A 12 5.02 -9.22 -16.77
N ASP A 13 4.44 -10.41 -16.96
CA ASP A 13 3.57 -10.70 -18.09
C ASP A 13 2.34 -9.80 -18.09
N ILE A 14 1.80 -9.49 -16.90
CA ILE A 14 0.68 -8.58 -16.73
C ILE A 14 1.10 -7.15 -17.10
N LEU A 15 2.23 -6.68 -16.58
CA LEU A 15 2.76 -5.34 -16.87
C LEU A 15 3.05 -5.17 -18.38
N ASP A 16 3.63 -6.17 -19.03
CA ASP A 16 3.89 -6.16 -20.47
C ASP A 16 2.58 -6.08 -21.27
N SER A 17 1.53 -6.82 -20.87
CA SER A 17 0.20 -6.72 -21.50
C SER A 17 -0.43 -5.34 -21.37
N GLU A 18 -0.13 -4.61 -20.30
CA GLU A 18 -0.53 -3.23 -20.03
C GLU A 18 0.40 -2.19 -20.68
N ARG A 19 1.41 -2.63 -21.44
CA ARG A 19 2.46 -1.80 -22.06
C ARG A 19 3.28 -1.01 -21.04
N ILE A 20 3.48 -1.57 -19.85
CA ILE A 20 4.33 -1.04 -18.80
C ILE A 20 5.69 -1.70 -18.91
N PHE A 21 6.71 -0.91 -19.17
CA PHE A 21 8.06 -1.41 -19.42
C PHE A 21 8.77 -1.74 -18.10
N ALA A 22 9.08 -3.02 -17.90
CA ALA A 22 9.87 -3.53 -16.79
C ALA A 22 11.11 -4.27 -17.33
N LEU A 23 12.27 -4.08 -16.69
CA LEU A 23 13.51 -4.80 -17.01
C LEU A 23 13.78 -5.89 -15.99
N GLU A 24 14.26 -7.03 -16.44
CA GLU A 24 14.85 -8.01 -15.54
C GLU A 24 16.26 -7.57 -15.09
N LYS A 25 16.68 -8.02 -13.89
CA LYS A 25 17.95 -7.63 -13.29
C LYS A 25 19.14 -7.73 -14.28
N PRO A 26 19.34 -8.81 -15.07
CA PRO A 26 20.46 -8.93 -16.01
C PRO A 26 20.44 -7.91 -17.18
N GLU A 27 19.23 -7.49 -17.59
CA GLU A 27 19.08 -6.50 -18.66
C GLU A 27 19.36 -5.07 -18.14
N ALA A 28 18.88 -4.78 -16.91
CA ALA A 28 19.08 -3.49 -16.27
C ALA A 28 20.55 -3.20 -15.94
N GLU A 29 21.35 -4.22 -15.62
CA GLU A 29 22.80 -4.09 -15.33
C GLU A 29 23.63 -3.59 -16.49
N ARG A 30 23.11 -3.64 -17.72
CA ARG A 30 23.74 -3.04 -18.89
C ARG A 30 23.62 -1.52 -18.90
N GLN A 31 22.74 -0.95 -18.11
CA GLN A 31 22.60 0.49 -17.94
C GLN A 31 23.50 1.00 -16.83
N ARG A 32 24.37 1.98 -17.11
CA ARG A 32 25.29 2.55 -16.12
C ARG A 32 24.59 3.66 -15.28
N VAL A 33 23.49 3.33 -14.66
CA VAL A 33 22.72 4.24 -13.79
C VAL A 33 22.59 3.57 -12.43
N ARG A 34 22.81 4.33 -11.35
CA ARG A 34 22.49 3.84 -10.00
C ARG A 34 20.96 3.84 -9.85
N PRO A 35 20.32 2.68 -9.72
CA PRO A 35 18.90 2.63 -9.43
C PRO A 35 18.64 3.05 -7.98
N LEU A 36 17.45 3.58 -7.71
CA LEU A 36 16.90 3.61 -6.35
C LEU A 36 16.59 2.18 -5.94
N LYS A 37 16.94 1.83 -4.71
CA LYS A 37 16.65 0.51 -4.13
C LYS A 37 15.40 0.59 -3.27
N LEU A 38 14.39 -0.16 -3.63
CA LEU A 38 13.16 -0.31 -2.84
C LEU A 38 13.03 -1.75 -2.33
N VAL A 39 12.56 -1.89 -1.10
CA VAL A 39 12.08 -3.17 -0.59
C VAL A 39 10.59 -3.08 -0.31
N ILE A 40 9.84 -4.16 -0.58
CA ILE A 40 8.39 -4.25 -0.36
C ILE A 40 8.11 -5.39 0.61
N LEU A 41 7.66 -5.06 1.82
CA LEU A 41 7.07 -6.03 2.74
C LEU A 41 5.62 -6.27 2.32
N ASN A 42 5.38 -7.39 1.66
CA ASN A 42 4.06 -7.73 1.18
C ASN A 42 3.36 -8.67 2.16
N LEU A 43 2.41 -8.12 2.94
CA LEU A 43 1.60 -8.86 3.93
C LEU A 43 0.28 -9.37 3.33
N MET A 44 -0.06 -8.98 2.09
CA MET A 44 -1.31 -9.39 1.44
C MET A 44 -1.29 -10.87 1.05
N PRO A 45 -2.43 -11.57 1.14
CA PRO A 45 -2.50 -12.99 0.79
C PRO A 45 -2.34 -13.24 -0.71
N LYS A 46 -2.87 -12.36 -1.57
CA LYS A 46 -2.75 -12.45 -3.03
C LYS A 46 -1.48 -11.73 -3.51
N LYS A 47 -0.32 -12.35 -3.31
CA LYS A 47 0.99 -11.73 -3.56
C LYS A 47 1.12 -11.13 -4.97
N ILE A 48 0.83 -11.91 -6.01
CA ILE A 48 1.00 -11.51 -7.42
C ILE A 48 0.12 -10.32 -7.79
N GLU A 49 -1.11 -10.26 -7.27
CA GLU A 49 -2.00 -9.13 -7.48
C GLU A 49 -1.42 -7.85 -6.87
N THR A 50 -1.00 -7.91 -5.61
CA THR A 50 -0.39 -6.77 -4.90
C THR A 50 0.93 -6.34 -5.53
N GLU A 51 1.79 -7.29 -5.92
CA GLU A 51 3.02 -7.01 -6.69
C GLU A 51 2.69 -6.22 -7.95
N THR A 52 1.71 -6.69 -8.73
CA THR A 52 1.32 -6.04 -10.00
C THR A 52 0.80 -4.63 -9.76
N GLN A 53 -0.03 -4.43 -8.73
CA GLN A 53 -0.59 -3.12 -8.37
C GLN A 53 0.52 -2.12 -8.01
N LEU A 54 1.42 -2.50 -7.11
CA LEU A 54 2.52 -1.64 -6.67
C LEU A 54 3.53 -1.38 -7.79
N LEU A 55 3.93 -2.41 -8.53
CA LEU A 55 4.87 -2.28 -9.63
C LEU A 55 4.32 -1.38 -10.75
N ARG A 56 3.01 -1.41 -11.00
CA ARG A 56 2.34 -0.53 -11.96
C ARG A 56 2.53 0.95 -11.59
N LEU A 57 2.41 1.31 -10.31
CA LEU A 57 2.63 2.68 -9.84
C LEU A 57 4.11 3.06 -9.86
N ILE A 58 4.96 2.25 -9.24
CA ILE A 58 6.41 2.51 -9.15
C ILE A 58 7.05 2.65 -10.54
N SER A 59 6.52 1.93 -11.54
CA SER A 59 6.99 2.01 -12.93
C SER A 59 6.84 3.40 -13.57
N LYS A 60 6.01 4.27 -13.01
CA LYS A 60 5.82 5.64 -13.48
C LYS A 60 6.95 6.57 -13.04
N SER A 61 7.79 6.15 -12.12
CA SER A 61 8.96 6.92 -11.70
C SER A 61 9.85 7.27 -12.91
N PRO A 62 10.33 8.52 -13.02
CA PRO A 62 11.33 8.89 -14.01
C PRO A 62 12.72 8.31 -13.70
N LEU A 63 12.93 7.80 -12.51
CA LEU A 63 14.18 7.17 -12.07
C LEU A 63 14.11 5.66 -12.24
N GLN A 64 15.25 5.02 -12.44
CA GLN A 64 15.32 3.56 -12.39
C GLN A 64 15.19 3.11 -10.95
N VAL A 65 14.31 2.12 -10.71
CA VAL A 65 14.04 1.56 -9.39
C VAL A 65 14.31 0.06 -9.43
N GLU A 66 15.13 -0.42 -8.51
CA GLU A 66 15.35 -1.84 -8.24
C GLU A 66 14.47 -2.26 -7.06
N ILE A 67 13.77 -3.40 -7.19
CA ILE A 67 12.79 -3.84 -6.23
C ILE A 67 13.14 -5.22 -5.71
N ASP A 68 13.16 -5.35 -4.38
CA ASP A 68 13.24 -6.60 -3.65
C ASP A 68 11.96 -6.82 -2.84
N PHE A 69 11.58 -8.10 -2.64
CA PHE A 69 10.37 -8.45 -1.89
C PHE A 69 10.72 -9.12 -0.58
N MET A 70 10.10 -8.61 0.49
CA MET A 70 10.22 -9.14 1.85
C MET A 70 8.91 -9.81 2.27
N LYS A 71 9.02 -10.90 3.00
CA LYS A 71 7.92 -11.58 3.70
C LYS A 71 8.25 -11.75 5.18
N THR A 72 7.23 -11.97 5.98
CA THR A 72 7.40 -12.44 7.36
C THR A 72 7.79 -13.92 7.37
N SER A 73 8.57 -14.32 8.37
CA SER A 73 8.99 -15.72 8.60
C SER A 73 7.99 -16.48 9.47
N THR A 74 7.26 -15.77 10.32
CA THR A 74 6.34 -16.33 11.32
C THR A 74 4.94 -16.67 10.76
N HIS A 75 4.61 -16.18 9.55
CA HIS A 75 3.32 -16.41 8.91
C HIS A 75 3.45 -17.21 7.61
N GLU A 76 2.68 -18.30 7.49
CA GLU A 76 2.60 -19.09 6.24
C GLU A 76 1.50 -18.52 5.32
N ALA A 77 1.91 -18.04 4.15
CA ALA A 77 0.97 -17.54 3.15
C ALA A 77 0.19 -18.69 2.50
N THR A 78 -1.15 -18.68 2.62
CA THR A 78 -2.03 -19.77 2.16
C THR A 78 -2.53 -19.64 0.73
N HIS A 79 -2.38 -18.46 0.09
CA HIS A 79 -2.97 -18.13 -1.22
C HIS A 79 -1.94 -17.92 -2.34
N VAL A 80 -0.70 -18.35 -2.13
CA VAL A 80 0.38 -18.29 -3.11
C VAL A 80 1.17 -19.59 -3.09
N SER A 81 1.74 -20.00 -4.23
CA SER A 81 2.55 -21.21 -4.26
C SER A 81 3.83 -21.04 -3.44
N ALA A 82 4.26 -22.10 -2.74
CA ALA A 82 5.52 -22.10 -2.01
C ALA A 82 6.71 -21.76 -2.94
N ASP A 83 6.69 -22.24 -4.18
CA ASP A 83 7.71 -21.98 -5.19
C ASP A 83 7.86 -20.48 -5.51
N HIS A 84 6.72 -19.73 -5.57
CA HIS A 84 6.75 -18.29 -5.78
C HIS A 84 7.44 -17.56 -4.63
N LEU A 85 7.07 -17.93 -3.39
CA LEU A 85 7.67 -17.34 -2.19
C LEU A 85 9.18 -17.63 -2.08
N VAL A 86 9.58 -18.88 -2.30
CA VAL A 86 10.99 -19.28 -2.25
C VAL A 86 11.83 -18.58 -3.31
N LYS A 87 11.23 -18.33 -4.48
CA LYS A 87 11.95 -17.74 -5.62
C LYS A 87 12.11 -16.22 -5.55
N PHE A 88 11.13 -15.51 -4.98
CA PHE A 88 11.06 -14.06 -5.09
C PHE A 88 11.06 -13.31 -3.76
N TYR A 89 10.85 -13.99 -2.63
CA TYR A 89 10.72 -13.37 -1.32
C TYR A 89 11.80 -13.87 -0.37
N GLU A 90 12.37 -12.93 0.37
CA GLU A 90 13.31 -13.21 1.44
C GLU A 90 12.79 -12.70 2.78
N ASN A 91 13.31 -13.20 3.89
CA ASN A 91 13.04 -12.73 5.23
C ASN A 91 13.98 -11.58 5.61
N LEU A 92 13.71 -10.89 6.70
CA LEU A 92 14.52 -9.78 7.21
C LEU A 92 16.03 -10.10 7.28
N ASP A 93 16.40 -11.34 7.59
CA ASP A 93 17.80 -11.74 7.69
C ASP A 93 18.61 -11.50 6.42
N ALA A 94 17.97 -11.57 5.24
CA ALA A 94 18.63 -11.28 3.97
C ALA A 94 18.85 -9.78 3.72
N PHE A 95 18.13 -8.92 4.46
CA PHE A 95 18.13 -7.47 4.27
C PHE A 95 18.88 -6.71 5.36
N LYS A 96 19.14 -7.32 6.50
CA LYS A 96 19.60 -6.65 7.73
C LYS A 96 20.85 -5.78 7.59
N ASP A 97 21.75 -6.11 6.67
CA ASP A 97 23.00 -5.40 6.43
C ASP A 97 22.90 -4.43 5.21
N ASN A 98 21.74 -4.37 4.55
CA ASN A 98 21.51 -3.58 3.35
C ASN A 98 20.83 -2.26 3.67
N TYR A 99 21.12 -1.23 2.87
CA TYR A 99 20.46 0.07 2.93
C TYR A 99 19.58 0.28 1.70
N TYR A 100 18.41 0.87 1.91
CA TYR A 100 17.40 1.13 0.89
C TYR A 100 17.02 2.60 0.82
N ASP A 101 16.70 3.07 -0.39
CA ASP A 101 16.19 4.42 -0.62
C ASP A 101 14.71 4.51 -0.21
N GLY A 102 13.95 3.41 -0.31
CA GLY A 102 12.55 3.35 0.11
C GLY A 102 12.09 1.98 0.57
N PHE A 103 11.05 1.98 1.39
CA PHE A 103 10.37 0.80 1.89
C PHE A 103 8.87 0.95 1.74
N VAL A 104 8.21 -0.08 1.21
CA VAL A 104 6.76 -0.14 1.12
C VAL A 104 6.26 -1.27 2.00
N VAL A 105 5.36 -0.96 2.93
CA VAL A 105 4.70 -1.93 3.80
C VAL A 105 3.24 -2.01 3.41
N THR A 106 2.78 -3.15 2.94
CA THR A 106 1.39 -3.30 2.48
C THR A 106 0.39 -3.43 3.63
N GLY A 107 -0.88 -3.33 3.31
CA GLY A 107 -1.96 -3.76 4.20
C GLY A 107 -1.95 -5.26 4.45
N ALA A 108 -2.84 -5.69 5.37
CA ALA A 108 -3.12 -7.08 5.67
C ALA A 108 -4.60 -7.24 6.05
N PRO A 109 -5.26 -8.38 5.72
CA PRO A 109 -6.70 -8.56 6.00
C PRO A 109 -6.97 -9.02 7.44
N VAL A 110 -6.34 -8.39 8.42
CA VAL A 110 -6.41 -8.69 9.87
C VAL A 110 -6.83 -7.47 10.69
N GLU A 111 -7.47 -6.50 10.07
CA GLU A 111 -7.82 -5.21 10.66
C GLU A 111 -8.79 -5.30 11.85
N HIS A 112 -9.58 -6.38 11.96
CA HIS A 112 -10.50 -6.63 13.07
C HIS A 112 -9.81 -7.25 14.32
N MET A 113 -8.56 -7.69 14.19
CA MET A 113 -7.79 -8.25 15.31
C MET A 113 -7.08 -7.15 16.08
N PRO A 114 -6.92 -7.24 17.41
CA PRO A 114 -5.91 -6.48 18.12
C PRO A 114 -4.53 -6.70 17.49
N PHE A 115 -3.67 -5.70 17.51
CA PHE A 115 -2.35 -5.85 16.88
C PHE A 115 -1.52 -6.94 17.55
N GLU A 116 -1.60 -7.04 18.85
CA GLU A 116 -0.89 -8.02 19.67
C GLU A 116 -1.30 -9.47 19.43
N ASP A 117 -2.51 -9.69 18.89
CA ASP A 117 -3.04 -11.03 18.56
C ASP A 117 -2.63 -11.49 17.15
N VAL A 118 -1.98 -10.62 16.35
CA VAL A 118 -1.49 -10.96 15.02
C VAL A 118 -0.19 -11.76 15.15
N ASP A 119 -0.15 -12.96 14.57
CA ASP A 119 0.94 -13.94 14.71
C ASP A 119 2.33 -13.42 14.32
N TYR A 120 2.43 -12.45 13.40
CA TYR A 120 3.67 -11.80 12.98
C TYR A 120 3.89 -10.41 13.61
N TRP A 121 3.15 -10.03 14.65
CA TRP A 121 3.25 -8.68 15.23
C TRP A 121 4.64 -8.35 15.76
N ASP A 122 5.28 -9.26 16.47
CA ASP A 122 6.63 -9.04 17.01
C ASP A 122 7.69 -8.95 15.90
N GLU A 123 7.55 -9.76 14.85
CA GLU A 123 8.40 -9.67 13.67
C GLU A 123 8.18 -8.35 12.91
N PHE A 124 6.91 -7.92 12.78
CA PHE A 124 6.55 -6.65 12.18
C PHE A 124 7.25 -5.47 12.89
N LYS A 125 7.19 -5.42 14.22
CA LYS A 125 7.91 -4.41 15.01
C LYS A 125 9.41 -4.44 14.75
N THR A 126 10.01 -5.62 14.73
CA THR A 126 11.45 -5.81 14.44
C THR A 126 11.82 -5.28 13.05
N ILE A 127 10.98 -5.53 12.04
CA ILE A 127 11.18 -5.02 10.68
C ILE A 127 11.07 -3.48 10.67
N LEU A 128 10.12 -2.90 11.39
CA LEU A 128 10.01 -1.45 11.49
C LEU A 128 11.24 -0.82 12.16
N ASP A 129 11.77 -1.44 13.23
CA ASP A 129 12.98 -0.96 13.90
C ASP A 129 14.20 -1.02 12.99
N TRP A 130 14.34 -2.10 12.22
CA TRP A 130 15.35 -2.19 11.17
C TRP A 130 15.19 -1.08 10.14
N ALA A 131 13.97 -0.85 9.65
CA ALA A 131 13.70 0.17 8.65
C ALA A 131 14.10 1.57 9.11
N SER A 132 13.93 1.91 10.41
CA SER A 132 14.29 3.22 10.96
C SER A 132 15.77 3.59 10.82
N THR A 133 16.64 2.61 10.64
CA THR A 133 18.10 2.81 10.55
C THR A 133 18.69 2.44 9.18
N HIS A 134 17.95 1.69 8.35
CA HIS A 134 18.44 1.16 7.08
C HIS A 134 17.67 1.68 5.86
N VAL A 135 16.58 2.42 6.05
CA VAL A 135 15.74 2.93 4.98
C VAL A 135 15.64 4.45 5.07
N PHE A 136 15.77 5.13 3.92
CA PHE A 136 15.67 6.59 3.89
C PHE A 136 14.23 7.08 4.09
N SER A 137 13.24 6.44 3.44
CA SER A 137 11.82 6.80 3.57
C SER A 137 10.93 5.58 3.46
N THR A 138 9.86 5.53 4.27
CA THR A 138 8.91 4.41 4.31
C THR A 138 7.49 4.87 4.05
N ILE A 139 6.77 4.14 3.17
CA ILE A 139 5.32 4.28 3.01
C ILE A 139 4.62 3.02 3.54
N TYR A 140 3.63 3.24 4.38
CA TYR A 140 2.78 2.21 4.96
C TYR A 140 1.38 2.32 4.37
N LEU A 141 0.76 1.17 3.99
CA LEU A 141 -0.56 1.12 3.40
C LEU A 141 -1.56 0.46 4.34
N CYS A 142 -2.73 1.06 4.48
CA CYS A 142 -3.91 0.54 5.18
C CYS A 142 -3.58 -0.05 6.57
N TRP A 143 -3.68 -1.37 6.77
CA TRP A 143 -3.33 -2.02 8.04
C TRP A 143 -1.87 -1.78 8.44
N GLY A 144 -0.95 -1.83 7.49
CA GLY A 144 0.46 -1.51 7.75
C GLY A 144 0.64 -0.09 8.29
N ALA A 145 -0.15 0.87 7.78
CA ALA A 145 -0.17 2.25 8.28
C ALA A 145 -0.72 2.32 9.71
N MET A 146 -1.85 1.65 9.98
CA MET A 146 -2.44 1.60 11.33
C MET A 146 -1.48 0.95 12.33
N GLY A 147 -0.84 -0.17 11.97
CA GLY A 147 0.11 -0.88 12.82
C GLY A 147 1.37 -0.05 13.12
N ALA A 148 1.92 0.62 12.12
CA ALA A 148 3.09 1.47 12.31
C ALA A 148 2.77 2.72 13.15
N LEU A 149 1.64 3.38 12.92
CA LEU A 149 1.15 4.49 13.74
C LEU A 149 0.93 4.08 15.19
N TYR A 150 0.37 2.89 15.43
CA TYR A 150 0.20 2.37 16.77
C TYR A 150 1.54 2.09 17.46
N TYR A 151 2.42 1.34 16.79
CA TYR A 151 3.70 0.94 17.39
C TYR A 151 4.62 2.11 17.69
N ARG A 152 4.76 3.05 16.72
CA ARG A 152 5.73 4.13 16.82
C ARG A 152 5.23 5.38 17.53
N TYR A 153 3.93 5.67 17.38
CA TYR A 153 3.35 6.95 17.82
C TYR A 153 2.24 6.79 18.85
N GLY A 154 1.88 5.54 19.21
CA GLY A 154 0.81 5.29 20.18
C GLY A 154 -0.58 5.66 19.67
N ILE A 155 -0.77 5.77 18.34
CA ILE A 155 -2.06 6.12 17.75
C ILE A 155 -2.94 4.88 17.70
N HIS A 156 -4.05 4.89 18.43
CA HIS A 156 -4.93 3.73 18.51
C HIS A 156 -5.77 3.53 17.24
N LYS A 157 -5.99 2.26 16.93
CA LYS A 157 -6.96 1.83 15.93
C LYS A 157 -8.39 2.10 16.42
N VAL A 158 -9.27 2.50 15.50
CA VAL A 158 -10.70 2.68 15.73
C VAL A 158 -11.45 1.77 14.78
N ASP A 159 -12.23 0.85 15.32
CA ASP A 159 -13.08 -0.03 14.54
C ASP A 159 -14.35 0.72 14.08
N TYR A 160 -14.77 0.52 12.85
CA TYR A 160 -15.96 1.14 12.30
C TYR A 160 -17.16 0.18 12.36
N PRO A 161 -18.37 0.69 12.62
CA PRO A 161 -19.58 -0.12 12.63
C PRO A 161 -19.95 -0.68 11.24
N GLU A 162 -19.51 0.01 10.18
CA GLU A 162 -19.70 -0.37 8.79
C GLU A 162 -18.40 -0.21 8.03
N LYS A 163 -18.18 -1.08 7.04
CA LYS A 163 -17.01 -1.02 6.15
C LYS A 163 -17.03 0.28 5.35
N ILE A 164 -15.96 1.05 5.40
CA ILE A 164 -15.71 2.14 4.46
C ILE A 164 -15.28 1.47 3.16
N PHE A 165 -16.20 1.48 2.18
CA PHE A 165 -16.02 0.73 0.94
C PHE A 165 -16.47 1.55 -0.28
N GLY A 166 -15.53 1.84 -1.17
CA GLY A 166 -15.77 2.67 -2.34
C GLY A 166 -14.64 3.67 -2.61
N VAL A 167 -14.96 4.72 -3.36
CA VAL A 167 -14.04 5.82 -3.72
C VAL A 167 -14.51 7.11 -3.05
N PHE A 168 -13.67 7.66 -2.20
CA PHE A 168 -14.04 8.80 -1.36
C PHE A 168 -13.17 10.01 -1.66
N PRO A 169 -13.80 11.23 -1.69
CA PRO A 169 -13.04 12.46 -1.82
C PRO A 169 -12.21 12.72 -0.56
N GLN A 170 -10.96 13.07 -0.78
CA GLN A 170 -9.99 13.51 0.20
C GLN A 170 -9.60 14.95 -0.11
N TYR A 171 -9.70 15.83 0.86
CA TYR A 171 -9.37 17.24 0.72
C TYR A 171 -7.95 17.48 1.24
N LEU A 172 -7.14 18.18 0.47
CA LEU A 172 -5.82 18.61 0.91
C LEU A 172 -5.92 19.48 2.16
N GLN A 173 -5.06 19.23 3.13
CA GLN A 173 -5.00 20.00 4.37
C GLN A 173 -3.94 21.11 4.30
N ASP A 174 -2.99 20.99 3.37
CA ASP A 174 -1.96 21.99 3.07
C ASP A 174 -1.66 21.95 1.58
N GLU A 175 -2.01 23.01 0.84
CA GLU A 175 -1.79 23.12 -0.60
C GLU A 175 -0.31 23.29 -0.99
N TYR A 176 0.54 23.65 -0.03
CA TYR A 176 1.98 23.85 -0.24
C TYR A 176 2.83 22.68 0.27
N CYS A 177 2.20 21.57 0.65
CA CYS A 177 2.93 20.40 1.11
C CYS A 177 3.74 19.77 -0.02
N PHE A 178 5.01 19.49 0.25
CA PHE A 178 5.94 18.90 -0.73
C PHE A 178 5.43 17.57 -1.31
N LEU A 179 4.86 16.68 -0.47
CA LEU A 179 4.41 15.36 -0.91
C LEU A 179 3.13 15.38 -1.76
N THR A 180 2.32 16.41 -1.59
CA THR A 180 1.05 16.54 -2.33
C THR A 180 1.10 17.65 -3.39
N ASN A 181 2.32 18.12 -3.68
CA ASN A 181 2.52 19.10 -4.74
C ASN A 181 2.14 18.49 -6.10
N GLY A 182 1.18 19.10 -6.76
CA GLY A 182 0.61 18.60 -8.02
C GLY A 182 -0.70 17.83 -7.86
N PHE A 183 -1.16 17.57 -6.63
CA PHE A 183 -2.52 17.08 -6.39
C PHE A 183 -3.54 18.19 -6.64
N ASP A 184 -4.71 17.80 -7.10
CA ASP A 184 -5.89 18.67 -7.08
C ASP A 184 -6.33 18.92 -5.63
N GLU A 185 -7.12 19.97 -5.37
CA GLU A 185 -7.69 20.25 -4.04
C GLU A 185 -8.48 19.06 -3.47
N ILE A 186 -9.01 18.22 -4.37
CA ILE A 186 -9.76 17.01 -4.05
C ILE A 186 -9.09 15.83 -4.73
N ASP A 187 -8.51 14.94 -3.93
CA ASP A 187 -8.03 13.64 -4.34
C ASP A 187 -9.13 12.59 -4.17
N LEU A 188 -9.29 11.70 -5.13
CA LEU A 188 -10.21 10.58 -5.04
C LEU A 188 -9.44 9.32 -4.64
N GLN A 189 -9.81 8.74 -3.49
CA GLN A 189 -9.08 7.64 -2.90
C GLN A 189 -9.97 6.41 -2.68
N PRO A 190 -9.59 5.22 -3.21
CA PRO A 190 -10.26 3.97 -2.89
C PRO A 190 -10.05 3.58 -1.43
N HIS A 191 -11.10 3.09 -0.79
CA HIS A 191 -11.04 2.52 0.55
C HIS A 191 -11.79 1.20 0.60
N SER A 192 -11.23 0.24 1.35
CA SER A 192 -11.83 -1.05 1.66
C SER A 192 -11.38 -1.47 3.06
N ARG A 193 -11.98 -0.91 4.10
CA ARG A 193 -11.54 -1.11 5.48
C ARG A 193 -12.65 -1.03 6.51
N LEU A 194 -12.52 -1.83 7.57
CA LEU A 194 -13.39 -1.86 8.74
C LEU A 194 -12.82 -1.07 9.94
N ALA A 195 -11.61 -0.54 9.80
CA ALA A 195 -10.95 0.22 10.84
C ALA A 195 -10.24 1.45 10.28
N GLY A 196 -9.86 2.35 11.15
CA GLY A 196 -9.03 3.51 10.88
C GLY A 196 -8.19 3.86 12.10
N VAL A 197 -7.75 5.10 12.18
CA VAL A 197 -6.95 5.62 13.29
C VAL A 197 -7.73 6.65 14.10
N ASN A 198 -7.37 6.82 15.36
CA ASN A 198 -7.92 7.89 16.19
C ASN A 198 -7.37 9.24 15.71
N GLU A 199 -8.20 9.96 14.96
CA GLU A 199 -7.83 11.25 14.36
C GLU A 199 -7.42 12.28 15.42
N ASN A 200 -8.05 12.30 16.60
CA ASN A 200 -7.70 13.26 17.66
C ASN A 200 -6.28 13.00 18.19
N GLU A 201 -5.88 11.73 18.30
CA GLU A 201 -4.52 11.37 18.70
C GLU A 201 -3.50 11.77 17.62
N VAL A 202 -3.82 11.56 16.33
CA VAL A 202 -2.97 12.04 15.23
C VAL A 202 -2.79 13.54 15.28
N ARG A 203 -3.87 14.32 15.44
CA ARG A 203 -3.83 15.78 15.51
C ARG A 203 -3.10 16.31 16.75
N ALA A 204 -3.14 15.56 17.84
CA ALA A 204 -2.43 15.92 19.09
C ALA A 204 -0.93 15.57 19.04
N ASN A 205 -0.51 14.72 18.13
CA ASN A 205 0.88 14.32 18.01
C ASN A 205 1.68 15.37 17.21
N HIS A 206 2.75 15.92 17.82
CA HIS A 206 3.55 16.98 17.22
C HIS A 206 4.44 16.52 16.06
N ASP A 207 4.74 15.22 15.98
CA ASP A 207 5.59 14.64 14.93
C ASP A 207 4.81 14.29 13.66
N LEU A 208 3.48 14.25 13.77
CA LEU A 208 2.59 13.87 12.68
C LEU A 208 1.84 15.07 12.07
N GLN A 209 1.45 14.90 10.82
CA GLN A 209 0.56 15.82 10.11
C GLN A 209 -0.38 15.05 9.20
N ILE A 210 -1.66 15.46 9.15
CA ILE A 210 -2.64 14.93 8.20
C ILE A 210 -2.49 15.74 6.92
N LEU A 211 -2.23 15.07 5.80
CA LEU A 211 -2.05 15.72 4.50
C LEU A 211 -3.35 15.73 3.69
N THR A 212 -4.14 14.66 3.79
CA THR A 212 -5.48 14.60 3.16
C THR A 212 -6.51 14.07 4.15
N TRP A 213 -7.73 14.60 4.08
CA TRP A 213 -8.82 14.23 4.96
C TRP A 213 -10.17 14.25 4.23
N GLY A 214 -11.02 13.28 4.50
CA GLY A 214 -12.36 13.18 3.95
C GLY A 214 -13.44 13.03 5.02
N PRO A 215 -14.62 13.68 4.86
CA PRO A 215 -15.67 13.66 5.89
C PRO A 215 -16.30 12.28 6.12
N GLN A 216 -16.16 11.36 5.16
CA GLN A 216 -16.71 10.01 5.24
C GLN A 216 -15.65 8.95 5.57
N SER A 217 -14.40 9.22 5.25
CA SER A 217 -13.29 8.26 5.40
C SER A 217 -12.24 8.70 6.43
N GLY A 218 -12.32 9.92 6.97
CA GLY A 218 -11.31 10.46 7.88
C GLY A 218 -9.98 10.73 7.18
N PRO A 219 -8.84 10.66 7.90
CA PRO A 219 -7.52 10.84 7.31
C PRO A 219 -7.28 9.85 6.17
N GLY A 220 -6.82 10.33 5.03
CA GLY A 220 -6.42 9.52 3.88
C GLY A 220 -4.92 9.32 3.82
N LEU A 221 -4.18 10.41 4.02
CA LEU A 221 -2.72 10.44 4.04
C LEU A 221 -2.23 11.19 5.27
N ILE A 222 -1.35 10.54 6.02
CA ILE A 222 -0.67 11.09 7.19
C ILE A 222 0.83 10.98 6.92
N ALA A 223 1.64 11.91 7.41
CA ALA A 223 3.09 11.82 7.32
C ALA A 223 3.76 12.37 8.58
N THR A 224 5.00 11.95 8.80
CA THR A 224 5.90 12.67 9.71
C THR A 224 6.23 14.04 9.13
N ARG A 225 6.64 14.99 9.99
CA ARG A 225 6.97 16.35 9.52
C ARG A 225 8.21 16.43 8.65
N ASP A 226 9.12 15.47 8.79
CA ASP A 226 10.31 15.33 7.95
C ASP A 226 10.08 14.46 6.70
N PHE A 227 8.85 13.94 6.55
CA PHE A 227 8.43 13.04 5.46
C PHE A 227 9.22 11.72 5.36
N SER A 228 9.92 11.33 6.43
CA SER A 228 10.60 10.04 6.46
C SER A 228 9.63 8.85 6.53
N GLU A 229 8.43 9.07 7.08
CA GLU A 229 7.37 8.07 7.14
C GLU A 229 6.04 8.64 6.64
N VAL A 230 5.39 7.88 5.76
CA VAL A 230 4.11 8.23 5.13
C VAL A 230 3.11 7.10 5.37
N PHE A 231 1.90 7.43 5.81
CA PHE A 231 0.85 6.49 6.18
C PHE A 231 -0.38 6.73 5.32
N ALA A 232 -0.60 5.87 4.33
CA ALA A 232 -1.76 5.92 3.45
C ALA A 232 -2.83 4.96 3.95
N LEU A 233 -3.99 5.49 4.33
CA LEU A 233 -5.12 4.68 4.81
C LEU A 233 -6.05 4.22 3.68
N GLY A 234 -5.92 4.79 2.49
CA GLY A 234 -6.58 4.36 1.27
C GLY A 234 -5.62 3.65 0.32
N HIS A 235 -6.13 3.28 -0.85
CA HIS A 235 -5.50 2.34 -1.77
C HIS A 235 -5.38 2.92 -3.18
N TRP A 236 -4.44 3.83 -3.43
CA TRP A 236 -4.19 4.33 -4.79
C TRP A 236 -3.64 3.26 -5.73
N GLU A 237 -3.03 2.19 -5.18
CA GLU A 237 -2.50 1.07 -5.93
C GLU A 237 -3.59 0.18 -6.56
N TYR A 238 -4.83 0.27 -6.11
CA TYR A 238 -5.93 -0.55 -6.61
C TYR A 238 -6.13 -0.39 -8.12
N GLY A 239 -6.31 -1.51 -8.79
CA GLY A 239 -6.74 -1.55 -10.18
C GLY A 239 -8.22 -1.16 -10.35
N LYS A 240 -8.61 -0.87 -11.60
CA LYS A 240 -9.98 -0.44 -11.93
C LYS A 240 -11.07 -1.34 -11.35
N TYR A 241 -10.85 -2.66 -11.34
CA TYR A 241 -11.85 -3.67 -10.96
C TYR A 241 -11.70 -4.21 -9.54
N THR A 242 -10.66 -3.81 -8.79
CA THR A 242 -10.33 -4.39 -7.48
C THR A 242 -11.51 -4.31 -6.49
N LEU A 243 -12.19 -3.17 -6.39
CA LEU A 243 -13.34 -3.04 -5.48
C LEU A 243 -14.55 -3.90 -5.92
N ALA A 244 -14.76 -4.09 -7.23
CA ALA A 244 -15.81 -4.97 -7.74
C ALA A 244 -15.50 -6.44 -7.39
N GLU A 245 -14.26 -6.87 -7.63
CA GLU A 245 -13.79 -8.23 -7.31
C GLU A 245 -13.85 -8.51 -5.79
N GLU A 246 -13.53 -7.52 -4.96
CA GLU A 246 -13.69 -7.63 -3.52
C GLU A 246 -15.16 -7.78 -3.10
N TYR A 247 -16.04 -6.98 -3.69
CA TYR A 247 -17.48 -7.06 -3.43
C TYR A 247 -18.04 -8.43 -3.82
N GLU A 248 -17.76 -8.89 -5.02
CA GLU A 248 -18.19 -10.20 -5.53
C GLU A 248 -17.65 -11.35 -4.67
N ARG A 249 -16.38 -11.28 -4.28
CA ARG A 249 -15.74 -12.26 -3.41
C ARG A 249 -16.44 -12.35 -2.04
N ASP A 250 -16.74 -11.21 -1.42
CA ASP A 250 -17.33 -11.15 -0.09
C ASP A 250 -18.81 -11.61 -0.13
N MET A 251 -19.54 -11.26 -1.18
CA MET A 251 -20.88 -11.78 -1.45
C MET A 251 -20.88 -13.31 -1.68
N ALA A 252 -19.91 -13.82 -2.43
CA ALA A 252 -19.78 -15.27 -2.70
C ALA A 252 -19.44 -16.07 -1.44
N LYS A 253 -18.80 -15.46 -0.44
CA LYS A 253 -18.56 -16.06 0.88
C LYS A 253 -19.81 -16.08 1.79
N GLY A 254 -20.94 -15.56 1.32
CA GLY A 254 -22.19 -15.49 2.07
C GLY A 254 -22.18 -14.45 3.20
N MET A 255 -21.32 -13.45 3.12
CA MET A 255 -21.33 -12.34 4.07
C MET A 255 -22.61 -11.51 3.87
N THR A 256 -23.37 -11.28 4.94
CA THR A 256 -24.71 -10.68 4.87
C THR A 256 -24.72 -9.15 4.87
N ASN A 257 -23.63 -8.51 5.27
CA ASN A 257 -23.55 -7.05 5.43
C ASN A 257 -22.39 -6.43 4.64
N VAL A 258 -22.20 -6.88 3.38
CA VAL A 258 -21.21 -6.28 2.50
C VAL A 258 -21.81 -5.01 1.89
N PRO A 259 -21.33 -3.82 2.23
CA PRO A 259 -21.84 -2.60 1.61
C PRO A 259 -21.48 -2.59 0.12
N PHE A 260 -22.33 -2.00 -0.69
CA PHE A 260 -22.02 -1.72 -2.09
C PHE A 260 -20.94 -0.63 -2.18
N PRO A 261 -19.95 -0.74 -3.10
CA PRO A 261 -18.87 0.24 -3.19
C PRO A 261 -19.39 1.60 -3.66
N LYS A 262 -19.36 2.61 -2.77
CA LYS A 262 -19.87 3.97 -3.02
C LYS A 262 -18.99 4.73 -4.00
N ASN A 263 -19.60 5.55 -4.87
CA ASN A 263 -18.94 6.44 -5.82
C ASN A 263 -17.98 5.72 -6.80
N TYR A 264 -18.11 4.42 -6.94
CA TYR A 264 -17.24 3.59 -7.74
C TYR A 264 -17.81 3.32 -9.14
N PHE A 265 -19.10 3.02 -9.22
CA PHE A 265 -19.82 2.94 -10.49
C PHE A 265 -20.48 4.28 -10.84
N PRO A 266 -20.62 4.64 -12.12
CA PRO A 266 -21.42 5.79 -12.50
C PRO A 266 -22.83 5.69 -11.92
N HIS A 267 -23.28 6.71 -11.18
CA HIS A 267 -24.59 6.73 -10.51
C HIS A 267 -24.84 5.56 -9.55
N ASP A 268 -23.77 4.92 -9.05
CA ASP A 268 -23.81 3.70 -8.24
C ASP A 268 -24.59 2.53 -8.92
N ASP A 269 -24.61 2.50 -10.26
CA ASP A 269 -25.23 1.42 -11.05
C ASP A 269 -24.19 0.34 -11.41
N PRO A 270 -24.27 -0.89 -10.83
CA PRO A 270 -23.34 -1.97 -11.09
C PRO A 270 -23.39 -2.54 -12.53
N LYS A 271 -24.36 -2.14 -13.33
CA LYS A 271 -24.44 -2.51 -14.74
C LYS A 271 -23.51 -1.69 -15.64
N LEU A 272 -23.02 -0.58 -15.11
CA LEU A 272 -22.10 0.30 -15.81
C LEU A 272 -20.65 -0.06 -15.46
N GLU A 273 -19.72 0.29 -16.34
CA GLU A 273 -18.30 0.11 -16.10
C GLU A 273 -17.84 0.99 -14.93
N PRO A 274 -16.99 0.46 -14.01
CA PRO A 274 -16.44 1.25 -12.92
C PRO A 274 -15.68 2.48 -13.39
N LEU A 275 -15.72 3.54 -12.63
CA LEU A 275 -14.87 4.72 -12.82
C LEU A 275 -13.47 4.45 -12.27
N PHE A 276 -12.43 4.78 -13.06
CA PHE A 276 -11.04 4.73 -12.58
C PHE A 276 -10.58 6.15 -12.23
N ALA A 277 -11.28 6.77 -11.26
CA ALA A 277 -11.18 8.19 -10.99
C ALA A 277 -9.93 8.60 -10.18
N TRP A 278 -9.25 7.66 -9.51
CA TRP A 278 -8.04 7.91 -8.69
C TRP A 278 -6.72 7.75 -9.46
N ARG A 279 -6.77 7.34 -10.73
CA ARG A 279 -5.58 7.01 -11.52
C ARG A 279 -4.57 8.16 -11.66
N ALA A 280 -5.05 9.39 -11.77
CA ALA A 280 -4.18 10.55 -11.95
C ALA A 280 -3.33 10.77 -10.69
N HIS A 281 -3.95 10.88 -9.52
CA HIS A 281 -3.29 11.07 -8.23
C HIS A 281 -2.41 9.89 -7.83
N ALA A 282 -2.80 8.66 -8.19
CA ALA A 282 -1.96 7.47 -7.98
C ALA A 282 -0.61 7.51 -8.72
N ASN A 283 -0.43 8.39 -9.69
CA ASN A 283 0.81 8.53 -10.46
C ASN A 283 1.63 9.77 -10.05
N LEU A 284 1.14 10.58 -9.15
CA LEU A 284 1.85 11.74 -8.59
C LEU A 284 2.61 11.35 -7.33
#